data_b4d3c879d8c6ea741ec9ba175f635231
#
_entry.id   b4d3c879d8c6ea741ec9ba175f635231
#
_cell.length_a   1.000
_cell.length_b   1.000
_cell.length_c   1.000
_cell.angle_alpha   90.00
_cell.angle_beta   90.00
_cell.angle_gamma   90.00
#
_symmetry.space_group_name_H-M   'P 1'
#
loop_
_entity.id
_entity.type
_entity.pdbx_description
1 polymer ?
#
loop_
_entity_poly.entity_id
_entity_poly.type
_entity_poly.pdbx_seq_one_letter_code
_entity_poly.pdbx_strand_id
1 'polypeptide(L)'
;MGNKTLIISLFLIAEVINVTESIRIATRRSPLAIWQADFVKAKISELNPGLKVELVAMNTKGDQALDAALSGIGGKGLFINELESALLDGHADIAVHSLKDMPNTLSEDFCLGAVCARGNPCDALVTNLSSSLKNLKPGSVVGTSSLRRRSQLLAAHPHLEVKEIRGNVNTRLDKLDGGSYHAIILASIGLERLNLHHRISSRLSIKEMLPAPGQGAIAVQCKVIDESIKSLILPLHDRISGFCVAAERSVSARLNGNCQVPIAAYAELVRGSNEIVLRAMVGSIDGTSILCAQDRDCPNNAVKLGNRVGDKLLGLGADKILSDVARI
;
A
#
# COMPACT_ATOMS: atom_id res chain seq x y z
N MET A 1 1.67 66.38 39.70
CA MET A 1 0.76 65.26 39.49
C MET A 1 1.05 64.72 38.12
N GLY A 2 1.88 63.71 38.00
CA GLY A 2 2.41 63.22 36.73
C GLY A 2 1.78 61.87 36.40
N ASN A 3 1.09 61.80 35.25
CA ASN A 3 0.63 60.59 34.67
C ASN A 3 1.79 59.83 34.02
N LYS A 4 2.17 58.70 34.58
CA LYS A 4 3.08 57.74 33.93
C LYS A 4 2.24 56.81 33.09
N THR A 5 2.25 57.06 31.79
CA THR A 5 1.69 56.15 30.77
C THR A 5 2.62 54.92 30.67
N LEU A 6 2.09 53.78 31.07
CA LEU A 6 2.78 52.49 30.98
C LEU A 6 2.68 52.02 29.51
N ILE A 7 3.76 52.12 28.76
CA ILE A 7 3.88 51.53 27.41
C ILE A 7 4.15 50.06 27.62
N ILE A 8 3.12 49.23 27.45
CA ILE A 8 3.26 47.78 27.38
C ILE A 8 3.79 47.48 25.98
N SER A 9 5.09 47.19 25.91
CA SER A 9 5.75 46.66 24.74
C SER A 9 5.19 45.24 24.47
N LEU A 10 4.26 45.12 23.52
CA LEU A 10 3.92 43.83 22.93
C LEU A 10 5.14 43.39 22.12
N PHE A 11 6.03 42.62 22.70
CA PHE A 11 6.91 41.77 21.97
C PHE A 11 6.08 40.66 21.31
N LEU A 12 5.69 40.86 20.06
CA LEU A 12 5.32 39.76 19.17
C LEU A 12 6.55 38.87 19.09
N ILE A 13 6.51 37.73 19.74
CA ILE A 13 7.36 36.60 19.43
C ILE A 13 6.82 36.10 18.09
N ALA A 14 7.33 36.65 17.01
CA ALA A 14 7.27 35.99 15.71
C ALA A 14 8.15 34.76 15.86
N GLU A 15 7.55 33.62 16.19
CA GLU A 15 8.17 32.35 15.86
C GLU A 15 8.55 32.42 14.40
N VAL A 16 9.85 32.39 14.14
CA VAL A 16 10.39 32.24 12.79
C VAL A 16 9.94 30.88 12.33
N ILE A 17 8.75 30.84 11.71
CA ILE A 17 8.32 29.69 10.94
C ILE A 17 9.40 29.59 9.86
N ASN A 18 10.29 28.62 10.00
CA ASN A 18 11.22 28.26 8.95
C ASN A 18 10.36 27.88 7.75
N VAL A 19 10.10 28.85 6.88
CA VAL A 19 9.36 28.63 5.63
C VAL A 19 10.27 27.75 4.80
N THR A 20 9.94 26.48 4.75
CA THR A 20 10.61 25.54 3.87
C THR A 20 10.42 26.05 2.44
N GLU A 21 11.47 26.57 1.82
CA GLU A 21 11.41 27.13 0.45
C GLU A 21 11.17 26.02 -0.60
N SER A 22 11.60 24.82 -0.28
CA SER A 22 11.44 23.65 -1.15
C SER A 22 11.21 22.37 -0.35
N ILE A 23 10.51 21.41 -0.94
CA ILE A 23 10.34 20.04 -0.45
C ILE A 23 10.73 19.05 -1.54
N ARG A 24 11.48 18.01 -1.17
CA ARG A 24 11.99 16.99 -2.08
C ARG A 24 11.30 15.66 -1.76
N ILE A 25 10.73 15.04 -2.80
CA ILE A 25 9.96 13.80 -2.72
C ILE A 25 10.80 12.66 -3.27
N ALA A 26 11.28 11.75 -2.43
CA ALA A 26 11.88 10.49 -2.85
C ALA A 26 10.81 9.56 -3.43
N THR A 27 11.10 8.97 -4.59
CA THR A 27 10.23 7.99 -5.25
C THR A 27 11.03 7.04 -6.13
N ARG A 28 10.46 5.88 -6.44
CA ARG A 28 11.01 4.93 -7.42
C ARG A 28 10.81 5.44 -8.84
N ARG A 29 11.66 4.98 -9.77
CA ARG A 29 11.56 5.37 -11.20
C ARG A 29 10.46 4.64 -11.99
N SER A 30 9.74 3.70 -11.39
CA SER A 30 8.66 3.03 -12.11
C SER A 30 7.53 4.01 -12.46
N PRO A 31 6.86 3.85 -13.62
CA PRO A 31 5.81 4.79 -14.05
C PRO A 31 4.70 4.99 -12.99
N LEU A 32 4.30 3.93 -12.30
CA LEU A 32 3.29 4.03 -11.24
C LEU A 32 3.80 4.81 -10.01
N ALA A 33 5.06 4.63 -9.63
CA ALA A 33 5.64 5.37 -8.49
C ALA A 33 5.79 6.85 -8.81
N ILE A 34 6.24 7.19 -10.02
CA ILE A 34 6.30 8.58 -10.50
C ILE A 34 4.91 9.21 -10.47
N TRP A 35 3.88 8.53 -11.01
CA TRP A 35 2.50 9.02 -10.95
C TRP A 35 2.05 9.32 -9.53
N GLN A 36 2.38 8.43 -8.56
CA GLN A 36 2.01 8.62 -7.16
C GLN A 36 2.74 9.82 -6.53
N ALA A 37 4.02 10.01 -6.86
CA ALA A 37 4.79 11.15 -6.39
C ALA A 37 4.30 12.46 -7.02
N ASP A 38 3.96 12.48 -8.31
CA ASP A 38 3.37 13.63 -8.98
C ASP A 38 2.00 14.00 -8.40
N PHE A 39 1.18 13.01 -8.04
CA PHE A 39 -0.08 13.25 -7.34
C PHE A 39 0.15 13.95 -5.99
N VAL A 40 1.11 13.47 -5.18
CA VAL A 40 1.44 14.10 -3.89
C VAL A 40 2.04 15.48 -4.10
N LYS A 41 2.94 15.65 -5.07
CA LYS A 41 3.52 16.94 -5.48
C LYS A 41 2.42 17.95 -5.82
N ALA A 42 1.47 17.58 -6.69
CA ALA A 42 0.38 18.46 -7.10
C ALA A 42 -0.46 18.90 -5.88
N LYS A 43 -0.76 17.98 -4.96
CA LYS A 43 -1.53 18.29 -3.75
C LYS A 43 -0.76 19.21 -2.79
N ILE A 44 0.53 18.98 -2.59
CA ILE A 44 1.37 19.88 -1.76
C ILE A 44 1.41 21.27 -2.38
N SER A 45 1.63 21.37 -3.70
CA SER A 45 1.69 22.66 -4.40
C SER A 45 0.34 23.40 -4.38
N GLU A 46 -0.79 22.68 -4.46
CA GLU A 46 -2.13 23.25 -4.33
C GLU A 46 -2.36 23.88 -2.94
N LEU A 47 -1.92 23.17 -1.90
CA LEU A 47 -2.08 23.60 -0.50
C LEU A 47 -1.09 24.69 -0.07
N ASN A 48 0.06 24.78 -0.74
CA ASN A 48 1.16 25.69 -0.38
C ASN A 48 1.64 26.45 -1.63
N PRO A 49 0.89 27.46 -2.10
CA PRO A 49 1.31 28.27 -3.25
C PRO A 49 2.67 28.93 -3.00
N GLY A 50 3.61 28.75 -3.95
CA GLY A 50 4.97 29.28 -3.85
C GLY A 50 6.01 28.32 -3.29
N LEU A 51 5.61 27.20 -2.66
CA LEU A 51 6.53 26.15 -2.23
C LEU A 51 7.04 25.38 -3.46
N LYS A 52 8.36 25.31 -3.60
CA LYS A 52 9.00 24.51 -4.65
C LYS A 52 8.94 23.03 -4.27
N VAL A 53 8.34 22.19 -5.12
CA VAL A 53 8.25 20.74 -4.89
C VAL A 53 9.01 19.99 -5.98
N GLU A 54 10.02 19.22 -5.58
CA GLU A 54 10.92 18.49 -6.49
C GLU A 54 10.79 16.98 -6.30
N LEU A 55 10.91 16.21 -7.40
CA LEU A 55 10.98 14.76 -7.34
C LEU A 55 12.42 14.27 -7.37
N VAL A 56 12.77 13.38 -6.46
CA VAL A 56 14.05 12.67 -6.41
C VAL A 56 13.77 11.20 -6.76
N ALA A 57 13.80 10.92 -8.07
CA ALA A 57 13.51 9.57 -8.58
C ALA A 57 14.78 8.71 -8.57
N MET A 58 14.69 7.51 -7.96
CA MET A 58 15.80 6.59 -7.79
C MET A 58 15.44 5.15 -8.16
N ASN A 59 16.45 4.35 -8.48
CA ASN A 59 16.30 2.91 -8.69
C ASN A 59 16.53 2.21 -7.36
N THR A 60 15.69 1.24 -7.03
CA THR A 60 15.88 0.40 -5.84
C THR A 60 16.47 -0.96 -6.24
N LYS A 61 17.06 -1.67 -5.27
CA LYS A 61 17.53 -3.05 -5.48
C LYS A 61 16.39 -3.96 -5.95
N GLY A 62 15.18 -3.72 -5.46
CA GLY A 62 13.98 -4.43 -5.92
C GLY A 62 13.64 -4.18 -7.40
N ASP A 63 13.92 -2.97 -7.92
CA ASP A 63 13.74 -2.67 -9.35
C ASP A 63 14.82 -3.30 -10.23
N GLN A 64 16.04 -3.47 -9.71
CA GLN A 64 17.16 -4.08 -10.41
C GLN A 64 17.08 -5.62 -10.43
N ALA A 65 16.49 -6.21 -9.40
CA ALA A 65 16.34 -7.67 -9.27
C ALA A 65 15.10 -8.22 -10.01
N LEU A 66 14.81 -7.71 -11.20
CA LEU A 66 13.60 -8.05 -11.97
C LEU A 66 13.49 -9.55 -12.31
N ASP A 67 14.61 -10.26 -12.40
CA ASP A 67 14.67 -11.68 -12.82
C ASP A 67 15.05 -12.64 -11.68
N ALA A 68 15.46 -12.14 -10.50
CA ALA A 68 15.80 -12.98 -9.36
C ALA A 68 14.60 -13.21 -8.42
N ALA A 69 14.49 -14.40 -7.84
CA ALA A 69 13.47 -14.68 -6.84
C ALA A 69 13.65 -13.74 -5.63
N LEU A 70 12.64 -12.94 -5.30
CA LEU A 70 12.67 -12.00 -4.16
C LEU A 70 12.96 -12.69 -2.81
N SER A 71 12.64 -14.01 -2.70
CA SER A 71 12.95 -14.85 -1.56
C SER A 71 14.45 -15.05 -1.33
N GLY A 72 15.30 -14.96 -2.38
CA GLY A 72 16.75 -15.12 -2.29
C GLY A 72 17.53 -13.85 -1.94
N ILE A 73 16.90 -12.67 -1.98
CA ILE A 73 17.59 -11.36 -1.85
C ILE A 73 17.23 -10.65 -0.52
N GLY A 74 16.79 -11.37 0.52
CA GLY A 74 16.45 -10.78 1.82
C GLY A 74 15.24 -9.83 1.75
N GLY A 75 14.05 -10.34 1.97
CA GLY A 75 12.76 -9.77 1.59
C GLY A 75 12.27 -8.51 2.32
N LYS A 76 12.99 -7.90 3.28
CA LYS A 76 12.53 -6.68 3.95
C LYS A 76 13.16 -5.46 3.31
N GLY A 77 12.34 -4.49 2.89
CA GLY A 77 12.82 -3.16 2.48
C GLY A 77 13.37 -3.03 1.06
N LEU A 78 13.30 -4.06 0.19
CA LEU A 78 13.87 -4.04 -1.18
C LEU A 78 13.45 -2.85 -2.06
N PHE A 79 12.30 -2.25 -1.76
CA PHE A 79 11.76 -1.10 -2.49
C PHE A 79 11.77 0.20 -1.68
N ILE A 80 12.33 0.17 -0.45
CA ILE A 80 12.19 1.26 0.52
C ILE A 80 13.55 1.75 1.00
N ASN A 81 14.52 0.87 1.17
CA ASN A 81 15.80 1.18 1.81
C ASN A 81 16.52 2.37 1.16
N GLU A 82 16.54 2.47 -0.16
CA GLU A 82 17.18 3.58 -0.87
C GLU A 82 16.44 4.90 -0.65
N LEU A 83 15.09 4.84 -0.53
CA LEU A 83 14.28 6.02 -0.24
C LEU A 83 14.50 6.47 1.21
N GLU A 84 14.55 5.53 2.16
CA GLU A 84 14.85 5.82 3.56
C GLU A 84 16.27 6.36 3.75
N SER A 85 17.27 5.82 3.05
CA SER A 85 18.63 6.40 3.04
C SER A 85 18.61 7.84 2.53
N ALA A 86 17.86 8.13 1.46
CA ALA A 86 17.74 9.50 0.95
C ALA A 86 17.10 10.47 1.96
N LEU A 87 16.18 9.99 2.81
CA LEU A 87 15.61 10.78 3.92
C LEU A 87 16.64 11.02 5.02
N LEU A 88 17.40 10.00 5.42
CA LEU A 88 18.43 10.12 6.47
C LEU A 88 19.56 11.03 6.04
N ASP A 89 20.04 10.87 4.81
CA ASP A 89 21.14 11.65 4.24
C ASP A 89 20.72 13.09 3.87
N GLY A 90 19.46 13.45 4.05
CA GLY A 90 18.93 14.76 3.72
C GLY A 90 18.87 15.05 2.22
N HIS A 91 18.86 14.03 1.37
CA HIS A 91 18.66 14.17 -0.08
C HIS A 91 17.18 14.31 -0.44
N ALA A 92 16.27 13.89 0.43
CA ALA A 92 14.83 14.06 0.31
C ALA A 92 14.23 14.36 1.70
N ASP A 93 13.03 14.93 1.70
CA ASP A 93 12.32 15.35 2.91
C ASP A 93 11.15 14.40 3.22
N ILE A 94 10.53 13.85 2.17
CA ILE A 94 9.48 12.83 2.25
C ILE A 94 9.72 11.74 1.21
N ALA A 95 9.13 10.55 1.46
CA ALA A 95 9.10 9.46 0.49
C ALA A 95 7.65 9.05 0.21
N VAL A 96 7.34 8.76 -1.06
CA VAL A 96 6.00 8.38 -1.51
C VAL A 96 6.00 6.92 -1.96
N HIS A 97 5.04 6.15 -1.42
CA HIS A 97 4.93 4.72 -1.62
C HIS A 97 3.50 4.27 -1.95
N SER A 98 3.37 3.16 -2.67
CA SER A 98 2.18 2.33 -2.55
C SER A 98 2.15 1.72 -1.15
N LEU A 99 1.14 2.00 -0.36
CA LEU A 99 1.13 1.62 1.06
C LEU A 99 1.23 0.10 1.27
N LYS A 100 0.63 -0.70 0.39
CA LYS A 100 0.71 -2.17 0.45
C LYS A 100 2.14 -2.73 0.31
N ASP A 101 3.08 -1.94 -0.22
CA ASP A 101 4.47 -2.35 -0.43
C ASP A 101 5.37 -1.94 0.76
N MET A 102 4.81 -1.19 1.73
CA MET A 102 5.52 -0.79 2.95
C MET A 102 5.52 -1.90 4.01
N PRO A 103 6.60 -2.02 4.79
CA PRO A 103 6.64 -2.94 5.92
C PRO A 103 5.59 -2.54 6.97
N ASN A 104 5.10 -3.53 7.73
CA ASN A 104 4.11 -3.27 8.79
C ASN A 104 4.67 -2.41 9.93
N THR A 105 5.96 -2.57 10.23
CA THR A 105 6.69 -1.79 11.22
C THR A 105 7.80 -1.01 10.52
N LEU A 106 7.81 0.29 10.69
CA LEU A 106 8.90 1.17 10.24
C LEU A 106 10.02 1.17 11.28
N SER A 107 11.24 1.59 10.88
CA SER A 107 12.28 1.88 11.86
C SER A 107 11.90 3.09 12.71
N GLU A 108 12.55 3.25 13.86
CA GLU A 108 12.25 4.31 14.83
C GLU A 108 12.51 5.73 14.27
N ASP A 109 13.31 5.84 13.21
CA ASP A 109 13.62 7.11 12.56
C ASP A 109 12.44 7.65 11.72
N PHE A 110 11.51 6.78 11.29
CA PHE A 110 10.49 7.13 10.31
C PHE A 110 9.07 6.95 10.83
N CYS A 111 8.19 7.77 10.30
CA CYS A 111 6.75 7.61 10.51
C CYS A 111 5.97 7.68 9.20
N LEU A 112 4.76 7.14 9.24
CA LEU A 112 3.76 7.34 8.21
C LEU A 112 3.09 8.70 8.47
N GLY A 113 3.61 9.76 7.84
CA GLY A 113 3.15 11.14 8.07
C GLY A 113 1.77 11.40 7.49
N ALA A 114 1.44 10.79 6.34
CA ALA A 114 0.09 10.86 5.79
C ALA A 114 -0.29 9.59 5.01
N VAL A 115 -1.58 9.29 5.01
CA VAL A 115 -2.24 8.32 4.12
C VAL A 115 -3.24 9.10 3.28
N CYS A 116 -3.01 9.18 1.97
CA CYS A 116 -3.93 9.88 1.07
C CYS A 116 -5.25 9.11 0.91
N ALA A 117 -6.29 9.81 0.47
CA ALA A 117 -7.59 9.21 0.16
C ALA A 117 -7.43 7.97 -0.72
N ARG A 118 -8.02 6.86 -0.27
CA ARG A 118 -7.87 5.55 -0.88
C ARG A 118 -8.58 5.47 -2.23
N GLY A 119 -7.86 5.07 -3.27
CA GLY A 119 -8.46 4.69 -4.54
C GLY A 119 -9.05 3.27 -4.50
N ASN A 120 -9.48 2.77 -5.67
CA ASN A 120 -10.10 1.46 -5.80
C ASN A 120 -9.21 0.33 -5.21
N PRO A 121 -9.66 -0.42 -4.19
CA PRO A 121 -8.88 -1.47 -3.56
C PRO A 121 -8.92 -2.80 -4.32
N CYS A 122 -9.84 -2.96 -5.29
CA CYS A 122 -10.06 -4.23 -5.97
C CYS A 122 -8.87 -4.66 -6.82
N ASP A 123 -8.74 -5.96 -7.02
CA ASP A 123 -7.90 -6.50 -8.07
C ASP A 123 -8.66 -6.52 -9.42
N ALA A 124 -7.92 -6.55 -10.51
CA ALA A 124 -8.43 -6.61 -11.87
C ALA A 124 -7.93 -7.87 -12.57
N LEU A 125 -8.84 -8.55 -13.25
CA LEU A 125 -8.50 -9.51 -14.29
C LEU A 125 -8.14 -8.75 -15.56
N VAL A 126 -6.99 -9.06 -16.15
CA VAL A 126 -6.57 -8.59 -17.47
C VAL A 126 -6.35 -9.80 -18.35
N THR A 127 -7.06 -9.89 -19.47
CA THR A 127 -6.97 -10.99 -20.44
C THR A 127 -7.49 -10.56 -21.80
N ASN A 128 -6.98 -11.17 -22.84
CA ASN A 128 -7.47 -10.96 -24.21
C ASN A 128 -8.50 -12.02 -24.63
N LEU A 129 -8.83 -12.98 -23.73
CA LEU A 129 -9.62 -14.19 -24.08
C LEU A 129 -11.03 -14.19 -23.51
N SER A 130 -11.27 -13.52 -22.37
CA SER A 130 -12.52 -13.66 -21.62
C SER A 130 -12.78 -12.45 -20.73
N SER A 131 -14.04 -12.20 -20.38
CA SER A 131 -14.43 -11.16 -19.43
C SER A 131 -14.48 -11.63 -17.96
N SER A 132 -14.24 -12.91 -17.69
CA SER A 132 -14.41 -13.48 -16.34
C SER A 132 -13.45 -14.66 -16.08
N LEU A 133 -12.99 -14.79 -14.83
CA LEU A 133 -12.19 -15.95 -14.38
C LEU A 133 -12.92 -17.28 -14.60
N LYS A 134 -14.23 -17.30 -14.42
CA LYS A 134 -15.06 -18.51 -14.58
C LYS A 134 -15.07 -19.04 -16.01
N ASN A 135 -14.84 -18.17 -16.97
CA ASN A 135 -14.86 -18.52 -18.40
C ASN A 135 -13.49 -18.95 -18.94
N LEU A 136 -12.43 -18.88 -18.12
CA LEU A 136 -11.14 -19.42 -18.50
C LEU A 136 -11.18 -20.94 -18.52
N LYS A 137 -10.62 -21.53 -19.59
CA LYS A 137 -10.60 -22.99 -19.78
C LYS A 137 -9.71 -23.67 -18.74
N PRO A 138 -9.99 -24.94 -18.37
CA PRO A 138 -9.07 -25.74 -17.58
C PRO A 138 -7.65 -25.71 -18.14
N GLY A 139 -6.63 -25.57 -17.26
CA GLY A 139 -5.22 -25.42 -17.65
C GLY A 139 -4.85 -24.02 -18.13
N SER A 140 -5.78 -23.04 -18.13
CA SER A 140 -5.39 -21.65 -18.45
C SER A 140 -4.39 -21.11 -17.44
N VAL A 141 -3.30 -20.54 -17.93
CA VAL A 141 -2.22 -19.97 -17.12
C VAL A 141 -2.57 -18.55 -16.71
N VAL A 142 -2.64 -18.29 -15.41
CA VAL A 142 -2.89 -16.98 -14.83
C VAL A 142 -1.63 -16.47 -14.12
N GLY A 143 -1.14 -15.30 -14.53
CA GLY A 143 0.09 -14.68 -14.00
C GLY A 143 -0.14 -13.89 -12.73
N THR A 144 0.50 -14.31 -11.63
CA THR A 144 0.63 -13.51 -10.40
C THR A 144 1.79 -14.02 -9.54
N SER A 145 2.60 -13.10 -8.99
CA SER A 145 3.61 -13.42 -7.96
C SER A 145 3.09 -13.21 -6.55
N SER A 146 1.85 -12.75 -6.39
CA SER A 146 1.24 -12.53 -5.07
C SER A 146 0.68 -13.84 -4.51
N LEU A 147 1.25 -14.33 -3.41
CA LEU A 147 0.74 -15.53 -2.73
C LEU A 147 -0.70 -15.34 -2.25
N ARG A 148 -1.08 -14.13 -1.85
CA ARG A 148 -2.45 -13.75 -1.51
C ARG A 148 -3.43 -13.98 -2.67
N ARG A 149 -3.04 -13.57 -3.89
CA ARG A 149 -3.87 -13.79 -5.09
C ARG A 149 -3.88 -15.24 -5.48
N ARG A 150 -2.71 -15.89 -5.46
CA ARG A 150 -2.56 -17.31 -5.80
C ARG A 150 -3.46 -18.18 -4.93
N SER A 151 -3.44 -18.04 -3.62
CA SER A 151 -4.25 -18.85 -2.71
C SER A 151 -5.74 -18.68 -2.98
N GLN A 152 -6.24 -17.46 -3.11
CA GLN A 152 -7.64 -17.17 -3.39
C GLN A 152 -8.07 -17.66 -4.78
N LEU A 153 -7.20 -17.49 -5.77
CA LEU A 153 -7.46 -17.91 -7.14
C LEU A 153 -7.61 -19.45 -7.22
N LEU A 154 -6.66 -20.19 -6.63
CA LEU A 154 -6.69 -21.66 -6.64
C LEU A 154 -7.82 -22.23 -5.79
N ALA A 155 -8.18 -21.58 -4.68
CA ALA A 155 -9.35 -21.99 -3.89
C ALA A 155 -10.66 -21.86 -4.65
N ALA A 156 -10.84 -20.78 -5.43
CA ALA A 156 -12.06 -20.53 -6.19
C ALA A 156 -12.08 -21.21 -7.57
N HIS A 157 -10.90 -21.42 -8.17
CA HIS A 157 -10.70 -21.89 -9.54
C HIS A 157 -9.57 -22.92 -9.61
N PRO A 158 -9.70 -24.12 -8.99
CA PRO A 158 -8.63 -25.11 -8.91
C PRO A 158 -8.23 -25.71 -10.27
N HIS A 159 -9.01 -25.47 -11.31
CA HIS A 159 -8.74 -25.90 -12.67
C HIS A 159 -7.74 -24.96 -13.42
N LEU A 160 -7.34 -23.83 -12.83
CA LEU A 160 -6.42 -22.88 -13.41
C LEU A 160 -4.98 -23.19 -12.98
N GLU A 161 -4.03 -22.86 -13.85
CA GLU A 161 -2.60 -22.91 -13.54
C GLU A 161 -2.13 -21.51 -13.14
N VAL A 162 -1.46 -21.37 -11.99
CA VAL A 162 -0.92 -20.07 -11.55
C VAL A 162 0.58 -20.06 -11.68
N LYS A 163 1.11 -19.13 -12.50
CA LYS A 163 2.54 -18.91 -12.70
C LYS A 163 2.97 -17.54 -12.20
N GLU A 164 4.21 -17.43 -11.74
CA GLU A 164 4.79 -16.15 -11.37
C GLU A 164 4.90 -15.22 -12.57
N ILE A 165 4.60 -13.95 -12.36
CA ILE A 165 4.83 -12.88 -13.34
C ILE A 165 5.47 -11.68 -12.63
N ARG A 166 6.60 -11.22 -13.15
CA ARG A 166 7.41 -10.12 -12.60
C ARG A 166 7.51 -8.95 -13.57
N GLY A 167 7.94 -7.82 -13.03
CA GLY A 167 8.05 -6.55 -13.73
C GLY A 167 7.04 -5.52 -13.23
N ASN A 168 7.14 -4.30 -13.74
CA ASN A 168 6.14 -3.25 -13.52
C ASN A 168 4.84 -3.56 -14.29
N VAL A 169 3.85 -2.68 -14.21
CA VAL A 169 2.55 -2.90 -14.85
C VAL A 169 2.70 -3.12 -16.37
N ASN A 170 3.46 -2.26 -17.05
CA ASN A 170 3.64 -2.35 -18.50
C ASN A 170 4.33 -3.65 -18.90
N THR A 171 5.46 -3.99 -18.25
CA THR A 171 6.17 -5.25 -18.52
C THR A 171 5.27 -6.48 -18.35
N ARG A 172 4.35 -6.48 -17.38
CA ARG A 172 3.40 -7.59 -17.19
C ARG A 172 2.35 -7.63 -18.30
N LEU A 173 1.90 -6.47 -18.76
CA LEU A 173 0.99 -6.39 -19.91
C LEU A 173 1.68 -6.90 -21.19
N ASP A 174 2.94 -6.51 -21.42
CA ASP A 174 3.73 -6.98 -22.56
C ASP A 174 3.88 -8.52 -22.55
N LYS A 175 4.13 -9.11 -21.36
CA LYS A 175 4.19 -10.57 -21.20
C LYS A 175 2.85 -11.27 -21.46
N LEU A 176 1.72 -10.64 -21.11
CA LEU A 176 0.39 -11.13 -21.45
C LEU A 176 0.16 -11.05 -22.97
N ASP A 177 0.45 -9.91 -23.57
CA ASP A 177 0.25 -9.67 -25.01
C ASP A 177 1.16 -10.56 -25.86
N GLY A 178 2.35 -10.88 -25.37
CA GLY A 178 3.28 -11.86 -25.95
C GLY A 178 2.85 -13.34 -25.79
N GLY A 179 1.66 -13.60 -25.21
CA GLY A 179 1.09 -14.95 -25.10
C GLY A 179 1.71 -15.85 -24.01
N SER A 180 2.58 -15.31 -23.13
CA SER A 180 3.17 -16.08 -22.04
C SER A 180 2.13 -16.48 -20.97
N TYR A 181 1.01 -15.80 -20.93
CA TYR A 181 -0.10 -15.99 -19.98
C TYR A 181 -1.44 -15.86 -20.72
N HIS A 182 -2.46 -16.59 -20.26
CA HIS A 182 -3.84 -16.44 -20.72
C HIS A 182 -4.55 -15.27 -20.04
N ALA A 183 -4.15 -14.97 -18.81
CA ALA A 183 -4.63 -13.85 -18.02
C ALA A 183 -3.58 -13.43 -16.97
N ILE A 184 -3.71 -12.22 -16.43
CA ILE A 184 -2.92 -11.76 -15.28
C ILE A 184 -3.83 -11.06 -14.29
N ILE A 185 -3.44 -11.06 -13.01
CA ILE A 185 -4.14 -10.31 -11.95
C ILE A 185 -3.29 -9.12 -11.49
N LEU A 186 -3.85 -7.92 -11.64
CA LEU A 186 -3.22 -6.67 -11.22
C LEU A 186 -4.12 -5.91 -10.22
N ALA A 187 -3.59 -4.94 -9.50
CA ALA A 187 -4.44 -4.01 -8.76
C ALA A 187 -5.11 -3.03 -9.73
N SER A 188 -6.45 -2.92 -9.70
CA SER A 188 -7.23 -2.04 -10.58
C SER A 188 -6.69 -0.62 -10.58
N ILE A 189 -6.38 -0.09 -9.40
CA ILE A 189 -5.89 1.27 -9.24
C ILE A 189 -4.56 1.52 -9.95
N GLY A 190 -3.70 0.51 -10.09
CA GLY A 190 -2.45 0.63 -10.84
C GLY A 190 -2.69 0.86 -12.32
N LEU A 191 -3.66 0.18 -12.89
CA LEU A 191 -4.09 0.38 -14.29
C LEU A 191 -4.79 1.72 -14.45
N GLU A 192 -5.67 2.10 -13.52
CA GLU A 192 -6.40 3.37 -13.54
C GLU A 192 -5.45 4.57 -13.50
N ARG A 193 -4.47 4.57 -12.60
CA ARG A 193 -3.45 5.63 -12.45
C ARG A 193 -2.55 5.78 -13.68
N LEU A 194 -2.33 4.71 -14.42
CA LEU A 194 -1.55 4.72 -15.66
C LEU A 194 -2.40 4.93 -16.92
N ASN A 195 -3.68 5.31 -16.78
CA ASN A 195 -4.64 5.45 -17.90
C ASN A 195 -4.83 4.16 -18.72
N LEU A 196 -4.60 2.99 -18.10
CA LEU A 196 -4.74 1.67 -18.70
C LEU A 196 -6.05 0.97 -18.29
N HIS A 197 -7.08 1.75 -17.89
CA HIS A 197 -8.39 1.23 -17.46
C HIS A 197 -9.08 0.40 -18.55
N HIS A 198 -8.83 0.68 -19.84
CA HIS A 198 -9.32 -0.08 -20.99
C HIS A 198 -8.79 -1.53 -21.04
N ARG A 199 -7.68 -1.81 -20.33
CA ARG A 199 -7.10 -3.17 -20.22
C ARG A 199 -7.80 -4.02 -19.14
N ILE A 200 -8.66 -3.45 -18.32
CA ILE A 200 -9.39 -4.18 -17.28
C ILE A 200 -10.53 -4.96 -17.93
N SER A 201 -10.40 -6.29 -18.01
CA SER A 201 -11.47 -7.17 -18.51
C SER A 201 -12.60 -7.27 -17.51
N SER A 202 -12.29 -7.42 -16.20
CA SER A 202 -13.24 -7.30 -15.10
C SER A 202 -12.55 -6.89 -13.79
N ARG A 203 -13.26 -6.16 -12.95
CA ARG A 203 -12.83 -5.90 -11.56
C ARG A 203 -13.33 -7.03 -10.68
N LEU A 204 -12.41 -7.64 -9.94
CA LEU A 204 -12.73 -8.68 -8.97
C LEU A 204 -13.25 -8.01 -7.70
N SER A 205 -14.50 -8.29 -7.34
CA SER A 205 -15.08 -7.76 -6.12
C SER A 205 -14.30 -8.20 -4.88
N ILE A 206 -14.44 -7.48 -3.77
CA ILE A 206 -13.82 -7.84 -2.49
C ILE A 206 -14.23 -9.23 -2.01
N LYS A 207 -15.42 -9.70 -2.40
CA LYS A 207 -15.89 -11.07 -2.09
C LYS A 207 -15.20 -12.13 -2.95
N GLU A 208 -14.84 -11.80 -4.19
CA GLU A 208 -14.12 -12.71 -5.10
C GLU A 208 -12.63 -12.75 -4.79
N MET A 209 -12.05 -11.59 -4.46
CA MET A 209 -10.63 -11.48 -4.13
C MET A 209 -10.41 -10.39 -3.08
N LEU A 210 -10.20 -10.79 -1.84
CA LEU A 210 -9.94 -9.87 -0.74
C LEU A 210 -8.58 -9.18 -0.95
N PRO A 211 -8.54 -7.83 -0.90
CA PRO A 211 -7.33 -7.05 -1.21
C PRO A 211 -6.15 -7.29 -0.26
N ALA A 212 -4.97 -6.87 -0.69
CA ALA A 212 -3.82 -6.74 0.21
C ALA A 212 -4.05 -5.58 1.21
N PRO A 213 -3.51 -5.67 2.43
CA PRO A 213 -3.53 -4.56 3.38
C PRO A 213 -3.00 -3.28 2.74
N GLY A 214 -3.76 -2.19 2.82
CA GLY A 214 -3.39 -0.90 2.24
C GLY A 214 -3.47 -0.80 0.71
N GLN A 215 -3.98 -1.80 0.00
CA GLN A 215 -4.12 -1.71 -1.46
C GLN A 215 -5.01 -0.53 -1.85
N GLY A 216 -4.52 0.29 -2.78
CA GLY A 216 -5.21 1.51 -3.26
C GLY A 216 -4.78 2.80 -2.55
N ALA A 217 -4.19 2.73 -1.37
CA ALA A 217 -3.70 3.89 -0.63
C ALA A 217 -2.27 4.29 -1.03
N ILE A 218 -2.02 5.59 -1.04
CA ILE A 218 -0.68 6.19 -1.15
C ILE A 218 -0.23 6.58 0.25
N ALA A 219 1.00 6.21 0.59
CA ALA A 219 1.65 6.56 1.84
C ALA A 219 2.69 7.65 1.63
N VAL A 220 2.72 8.62 2.53
CA VAL A 220 3.76 9.64 2.61
C VAL A 220 4.53 9.41 3.90
N GLN A 221 5.79 9.02 3.76
CA GLN A 221 6.73 8.73 4.85
C GLN A 221 7.64 9.94 5.08
N CYS A 222 7.97 10.23 6.33
CA CYS A 222 8.93 11.25 6.72
C CYS A 222 9.70 10.84 7.98
N LYS A 223 10.70 11.62 8.37
CA LYS A 223 11.41 11.40 9.64
C LYS A 223 10.52 11.78 10.83
N VAL A 224 10.63 11.03 11.92
CA VAL A 224 9.87 11.27 13.15
C VAL A 224 10.19 12.63 13.77
N ILE A 225 11.44 13.08 13.68
CA ILE A 225 11.93 14.32 14.28
C ILE A 225 11.53 15.59 13.51
N ASP A 226 11.00 15.47 12.29
CA ASP A 226 10.75 16.60 11.40
C ASP A 226 9.31 17.10 11.51
N GLU A 227 9.05 17.89 12.56
CA GLU A 227 7.70 18.43 12.84
C GLU A 227 7.20 19.39 11.75
N SER A 228 8.13 20.12 11.09
CA SER A 228 7.76 21.05 10.03
C SER A 228 7.24 20.30 8.81
N ILE A 229 7.92 19.23 8.41
CA ILE A 229 7.49 18.36 7.32
C ILE A 229 6.19 17.64 7.68
N LYS A 230 6.05 17.11 8.91
CA LYS A 230 4.80 16.47 9.36
C LYS A 230 3.61 17.43 9.26
N SER A 231 3.79 18.66 9.71
CA SER A 231 2.74 19.69 9.64
C SER A 231 2.37 20.01 8.18
N LEU A 232 3.36 20.11 7.29
CA LEU A 232 3.17 20.39 5.87
C LEU A 232 2.37 19.29 5.16
N ILE A 233 2.62 18.02 5.46
CA ILE A 233 1.99 16.89 4.78
C ILE A 233 0.70 16.40 5.47
N LEU A 234 0.42 16.82 6.71
CA LEU A 234 -0.77 16.43 7.45
C LEU A 234 -2.09 16.68 6.69
N PRO A 235 -2.27 17.80 5.95
CA PRO A 235 -3.48 18.03 5.17
C PRO A 235 -3.72 17.01 4.04
N LEU A 236 -2.71 16.21 3.66
CA LEU A 236 -2.86 15.11 2.70
C LEU A 236 -3.53 13.88 3.32
N HIS A 237 -3.60 13.83 4.66
CA HIS A 237 -4.09 12.65 5.37
C HIS A 237 -5.61 12.57 5.33
N ASP A 238 -6.12 11.51 4.70
CA ASP A 238 -7.53 11.13 4.77
C ASP A 238 -7.80 10.26 6.00
N ARG A 239 -8.56 10.78 6.94
CA ARG A 239 -8.82 10.13 8.23
C ARG A 239 -9.46 8.76 8.09
N ILE A 240 -10.41 8.59 7.18
CA ILE A 240 -11.12 7.31 7.00
C ILE A 240 -10.17 6.28 6.40
N SER A 241 -9.44 6.64 5.36
CA SER A 241 -8.40 5.77 4.79
C SER A 241 -7.35 5.41 5.84
N GLY A 242 -6.93 6.37 6.67
CA GLY A 242 -5.98 6.16 7.77
C GLY A 242 -6.46 5.12 8.77
N PHE A 243 -7.71 5.22 9.24
CA PHE A 243 -8.29 4.24 10.16
C PHE A 243 -8.42 2.85 9.53
N CYS A 244 -8.94 2.77 8.29
CA CYS A 244 -9.07 1.50 7.59
C CYS A 244 -7.70 0.81 7.42
N VAL A 245 -6.71 1.57 6.96
CA VAL A 245 -5.35 1.07 6.76
C VAL A 245 -4.69 0.65 8.07
N ALA A 246 -4.90 1.40 9.16
CA ALA A 246 -4.38 1.04 10.47
C ALA A 246 -4.94 -0.31 10.94
N ALA A 247 -6.23 -0.56 10.76
CA ALA A 247 -6.85 -1.85 11.08
C ALA A 247 -6.25 -3.00 10.23
N GLU A 248 -6.12 -2.80 8.91
CA GLU A 248 -5.58 -3.79 7.98
C GLU A 248 -4.11 -4.14 8.28
N ARG A 249 -3.26 -3.13 8.50
CA ARG A 249 -1.85 -3.30 8.86
C ARG A 249 -1.68 -3.99 10.21
N SER A 250 -2.57 -3.73 11.17
CA SER A 250 -2.53 -4.39 12.48
C SER A 250 -2.83 -5.89 12.38
N VAL A 251 -3.72 -6.33 11.46
CA VAL A 251 -3.86 -7.77 11.16
C VAL A 251 -2.54 -8.35 10.66
N SER A 252 -1.93 -7.70 9.67
CA SER A 252 -0.70 -8.18 9.08
C SER A 252 0.45 -8.21 10.10
N ALA A 253 0.57 -7.18 10.93
CA ALA A 253 1.56 -7.12 12.01
C ALA A 253 1.33 -8.24 13.05
N ARG A 254 0.08 -8.47 13.47
CA ARG A 254 -0.28 -9.52 14.45
C ARG A 254 0.04 -10.93 13.95
N LEU A 255 -0.02 -11.13 12.64
CA LEU A 255 0.31 -12.39 11.98
C LEU A 255 1.80 -12.48 11.57
N ASN A 256 2.66 -11.53 11.97
CA ASN A 256 4.04 -11.41 11.50
C ASN A 256 4.16 -11.43 9.97
N GLY A 257 3.12 -10.89 9.29
CA GLY A 257 3.02 -10.90 7.85
C GLY A 257 3.96 -9.89 7.18
N ASN A 258 4.31 -10.19 5.94
CA ASN A 258 5.03 -9.32 5.03
C ASN A 258 4.42 -9.43 3.62
N CYS A 259 5.03 -8.80 2.60
CA CYS A 259 4.53 -8.87 1.22
C CYS A 259 4.62 -10.27 0.57
N GLN A 260 5.29 -11.23 1.22
CA GLN A 260 5.55 -12.58 0.72
C GLN A 260 4.67 -13.65 1.37
N VAL A 261 3.65 -13.26 2.12
CA VAL A 261 2.73 -14.20 2.77
C VAL A 261 1.31 -14.06 2.20
N PRO A 262 0.53 -15.14 2.21
CA PRO A 262 -0.82 -15.18 1.64
C PRO A 262 -1.87 -14.56 2.59
N ILE A 263 -1.65 -13.31 2.98
CA ILE A 263 -2.54 -12.54 3.87
C ILE A 263 -3.31 -11.51 3.04
N ALA A 264 -4.63 -11.45 3.26
CA ALA A 264 -5.48 -10.37 2.81
C ALA A 264 -6.13 -9.68 4.01
N ALA A 265 -6.32 -8.36 3.92
CA ALA A 265 -7.13 -7.61 4.87
C ALA A 265 -7.70 -6.36 4.20
N TYR A 266 -8.98 -6.12 4.46
CA TYR A 266 -9.67 -4.96 3.94
C TYR A 266 -10.66 -4.42 4.97
N ALA A 267 -10.55 -3.13 5.26
CA ALA A 267 -11.47 -2.40 6.11
C ALA A 267 -12.22 -1.33 5.30
N GLU A 268 -13.46 -1.10 5.66
CA GLU A 268 -14.31 -0.05 5.10
C GLU A 268 -15.22 0.56 6.15
N LEU A 269 -15.54 1.84 5.99
CA LEU A 269 -16.53 2.50 6.83
C LEU A 269 -17.94 2.01 6.43
N VAL A 270 -18.72 1.61 7.42
CA VAL A 270 -20.12 1.19 7.20
C VAL A 270 -20.97 2.42 6.92
N ARG A 271 -21.67 2.42 5.78
CA ARG A 271 -22.55 3.54 5.42
C ARG A 271 -23.59 3.79 6.50
N GLY A 272 -23.73 5.06 6.91
CA GLY A 272 -24.74 5.50 7.89
C GLY A 272 -24.41 5.14 9.35
N SER A 273 -23.20 4.63 9.61
CA SER A 273 -22.72 4.37 10.98
C SER A 273 -21.32 4.96 11.19
N ASN A 274 -20.91 5.05 12.46
CA ASN A 274 -19.54 5.39 12.83
C ASN A 274 -18.75 4.12 13.16
N GLU A 275 -18.86 3.09 12.32
CA GLU A 275 -18.14 1.83 12.48
C GLU A 275 -17.34 1.50 11.20
N ILE A 276 -16.19 0.90 11.38
CA ILE A 276 -15.45 0.20 10.33
C ILE A 276 -15.65 -1.30 10.48
N VAL A 277 -15.86 -1.97 9.36
CA VAL A 277 -15.86 -3.44 9.27
C VAL A 277 -14.55 -3.87 8.64
N LEU A 278 -13.87 -4.81 9.30
CA LEU A 278 -12.62 -5.39 8.85
C LEU A 278 -12.82 -6.87 8.53
N ARG A 279 -12.42 -7.26 7.33
CA ARG A 279 -12.35 -8.66 6.87
C ARG A 279 -10.91 -9.02 6.62
N ALA A 280 -10.50 -10.20 7.05
CA ALA A 280 -9.16 -10.71 6.81
C ALA A 280 -9.16 -12.18 6.48
N MET A 281 -8.10 -12.63 5.79
CA MET A 281 -7.95 -14.00 5.32
C MET A 281 -6.47 -14.39 5.35
N VAL A 282 -6.21 -15.65 5.66
CA VAL A 282 -4.94 -16.36 5.45
C VAL A 282 -5.23 -17.61 4.63
N GLY A 283 -4.48 -17.84 3.56
CA GLY A 283 -4.67 -19.01 2.69
C GLY A 283 -3.40 -19.83 2.49
N SER A 284 -3.53 -21.15 2.28
CA SER A 284 -2.43 -21.96 1.81
C SER A 284 -2.04 -21.61 0.36
N ILE A 285 -0.80 -21.85 -0.03
CA ILE A 285 -0.29 -21.47 -1.38
C ILE A 285 -1.04 -22.22 -2.49
N ASP A 286 -1.47 -23.44 -2.21
CA ASP A 286 -2.22 -24.30 -3.11
C ASP A 286 -3.75 -24.04 -3.11
N GLY A 287 -4.21 -23.15 -2.23
CA GLY A 287 -5.63 -22.78 -2.11
C GLY A 287 -6.51 -23.84 -1.42
N THR A 288 -5.93 -24.92 -0.88
CA THR A 288 -6.72 -25.99 -0.22
C THR A 288 -7.28 -25.58 1.14
N SER A 289 -6.68 -24.59 1.78
CA SER A 289 -7.09 -24.06 3.08
C SER A 289 -7.19 -22.53 3.03
N ILE A 290 -8.38 -22.01 3.36
CA ILE A 290 -8.64 -20.56 3.49
C ILE A 290 -9.28 -20.30 4.85
N LEU A 291 -8.56 -19.58 5.70
CA LEU A 291 -9.05 -19.14 7.01
C LEU A 291 -9.53 -17.69 6.88
N CYS A 292 -10.75 -17.42 7.33
CA CYS A 292 -11.35 -16.09 7.27
C CYS A 292 -11.80 -15.63 8.65
N ALA A 293 -11.61 -14.35 8.95
CA ALA A 293 -12.13 -13.69 10.13
C ALA A 293 -12.63 -12.29 9.79
N GLN A 294 -13.64 -11.85 10.54
CA GLN A 294 -14.13 -10.48 10.45
C GLN A 294 -14.56 -9.96 11.82
N ASP A 295 -14.55 -8.64 11.95
CA ASP A 295 -15.06 -7.93 13.13
C ASP A 295 -15.36 -6.47 12.75
N ARG A 296 -15.98 -5.73 13.67
CA ARG A 296 -16.27 -4.30 13.52
C ARG A 296 -16.01 -3.54 14.81
N ASP A 297 -15.70 -2.27 14.68
CA ASP A 297 -15.51 -1.35 15.80
C ASP A 297 -15.60 0.10 15.30
N CYS A 298 -15.62 1.05 16.23
CA CYS A 298 -15.47 2.45 15.86
C CYS A 298 -14.06 2.74 15.28
N PRO A 299 -13.91 3.74 14.38
CA PRO A 299 -12.64 4.04 13.73
C PRO A 299 -11.48 4.27 14.72
N ASN A 300 -11.73 4.90 15.87
CA ASN A 300 -10.69 5.16 16.87
C ASN A 300 -10.08 3.87 17.47
N ASN A 301 -10.76 2.75 17.35
CA ASN A 301 -10.28 1.43 17.78
C ASN A 301 -9.65 0.60 16.67
N ALA A 302 -9.31 1.20 15.52
CA ALA A 302 -8.82 0.52 14.32
C ALA A 302 -7.70 -0.50 14.60
N VAL A 303 -6.67 -0.11 15.36
CA VAL A 303 -5.55 -0.99 15.72
C VAL A 303 -6.02 -2.16 16.60
N LYS A 304 -6.88 -1.91 17.59
CA LYS A 304 -7.45 -2.95 18.46
C LYS A 304 -8.30 -3.93 17.64
N LEU A 305 -9.09 -3.40 16.70
CA LEU A 305 -9.89 -4.20 15.78
C LEU A 305 -9.00 -5.13 14.94
N GLY A 306 -7.91 -4.60 14.37
CA GLY A 306 -6.96 -5.39 13.60
C GLY A 306 -6.34 -6.51 14.41
N ASN A 307 -5.91 -6.22 15.64
CA ASN A 307 -5.34 -7.23 16.54
C ASN A 307 -6.36 -8.34 16.86
N ARG A 308 -7.62 -7.99 17.20
CA ARG A 308 -8.67 -9.00 17.47
C ARG A 308 -8.93 -9.89 16.27
N VAL A 309 -8.96 -9.33 15.05
CA VAL A 309 -9.15 -10.13 13.82
C VAL A 309 -7.92 -11.02 13.57
N GLY A 310 -6.72 -10.52 13.81
CA GLY A 310 -5.48 -11.31 13.76
C GLY A 310 -5.50 -12.48 14.76
N ASP A 311 -5.92 -12.22 16.02
CA ASP A 311 -6.06 -13.26 17.05
C ASP A 311 -7.10 -14.34 16.67
N LYS A 312 -8.23 -13.94 16.07
CA LYS A 312 -9.22 -14.90 15.53
C LYS A 312 -8.60 -15.80 14.47
N LEU A 313 -7.80 -15.24 13.55
CA LEU A 313 -7.10 -16.04 12.53
C LEU A 313 -6.06 -16.99 13.13
N LEU A 314 -5.30 -16.55 14.14
CA LEU A 314 -4.36 -17.41 14.88
C LEU A 314 -5.12 -18.55 15.58
N GLY A 315 -6.25 -18.24 16.23
CA GLY A 315 -7.11 -19.25 16.84
C GLY A 315 -7.68 -20.30 15.85
N LEU A 316 -7.75 -19.95 14.56
CA LEU A 316 -8.13 -20.87 13.48
C LEU A 316 -6.93 -21.65 12.92
N GLY A 317 -5.70 -21.40 13.37
CA GLY A 317 -4.50 -22.09 12.92
C GLY A 317 -3.74 -21.40 11.81
N ALA A 318 -3.85 -20.07 11.67
CA ALA A 318 -3.15 -19.31 10.65
C ALA A 318 -1.62 -19.41 10.77
N ASP A 319 -1.10 -19.59 11.99
CA ASP A 319 0.32 -19.81 12.28
C ASP A 319 0.89 -21.03 11.54
N LYS A 320 0.14 -22.11 11.42
CA LYS A 320 0.54 -23.32 10.69
C LYS A 320 0.71 -23.02 9.20
N ILE A 321 -0.29 -22.39 8.58
CA ILE A 321 -0.23 -22.04 7.16
C ILE A 321 0.96 -21.11 6.89
N LEU A 322 1.18 -20.09 7.74
CA LEU A 322 2.25 -19.13 7.58
C LEU A 322 3.64 -19.76 7.79
N SER A 323 3.78 -20.70 8.73
CA SER A 323 5.03 -21.42 8.94
C SER A 323 5.40 -22.31 7.74
N ASP A 324 4.43 -22.93 7.08
CA ASP A 324 4.68 -23.75 5.89
C ASP A 324 5.15 -22.87 4.70
N VAL A 325 4.61 -21.65 4.57
CA VAL A 325 5.08 -20.68 3.56
C VAL A 325 6.53 -20.26 3.78
N ALA A 326 6.95 -20.09 5.03
CA ALA A 326 8.32 -19.67 5.38
C ALA A 326 9.39 -20.75 5.10
N ARG A 327 8.99 -22.00 4.86
CA ARG A 327 9.89 -23.14 4.55
C ARG A 327 10.14 -23.33 3.05
N ILE A 328 9.39 -22.64 2.20
CA ILE A 328 9.48 -22.70 0.74
C ILE A 328 10.32 -21.53 0.22
#